data_82b07d117a348696f19f23c0815b2680
#
_entry.id   82b07d117a348696f19f23c0815b2680
#
_cell.length_a   1.000
_cell.length_b   1.000
_cell.length_c   1.000
_cell.angle_alpha   90.00
_cell.angle_beta   90.00
_cell.angle_gamma   90.00
#
_symmetry.space_group_name_H-M   'P 1'
#
loop_
_entity.id
_entity.type
_entity.pdbx_description
1 polymer ?
#
loop_
_entity_poly.entity_id
_entity_poly.type
_entity_poly.pdbx_seq_one_letter_code
_entity_poly.pdbx_strand_id
1 'polypeptide(L)'
;MLTVRPIAIPADGLAASRGGGLERTMDRLATGLRIRQASDDAAGLGVAADLRTDTRSLVKARNNIGDGMSAVHAAEGGLDVIVDNLQRMRELAVASASDTLDDEERAYLQEEFAQLSDEIDRTAVTTTYGGESLLARPAVDILLLADVSNSMAAELPVFAAELPLLRDRLEAEGIVVRMGVAQASAGAAPAGDPLDGNTTLAELSADPTDTDAALASLGVTGVGLMDPYTAMLDQAGLTDTPGVDGPETHDFGGPAVQKILIYASDTGRETALTPVTESGTASALASGGFRVYATTLVATHAAVFDEITAATGGLTENLDPAGANVSGLMATIGDDIIAQAGRTSEFEVQAGIHDTEHDLIGIGVPTDASIAGIGLDTVSISTSAEARAALDALDEALAVVGSRQAKLGAAWNRLDEALRHNEATTVALSGAESRIRDADMADLTSQLVAQQIVQQAALAARAQANQLHASMIPTLLG
;
A
#
# COMPACT_ATOMS: atom_id res chain seq x y z
N MET A 1 -35.99 -58.68 72.74
CA MET A 1 -35.00 -57.62 72.50
C MET A 1 -35.28 -57.02 71.09
N LEU A 2 -36.08 -55.95 71.04
CA LEU A 2 -36.43 -55.29 69.82
C LEU A 2 -35.32 -54.27 69.53
N THR A 3 -34.50 -54.51 68.49
CA THR A 3 -33.50 -53.54 68.00
C THR A 3 -34.23 -52.51 67.15
N VAL A 4 -34.50 -51.35 67.73
CA VAL A 4 -34.94 -50.16 66.96
C VAL A 4 -33.77 -49.67 66.11
N ARG A 5 -33.84 -49.94 64.80
CA ARG A 5 -32.91 -49.34 63.87
C ARG A 5 -33.26 -47.85 63.75
N PRO A 6 -32.32 -46.92 63.99
CA PRO A 6 -32.59 -45.51 63.74
C PRO A 6 -32.78 -45.33 62.26
N ILE A 7 -33.90 -44.73 61.83
CA ILE A 7 -34.12 -44.27 60.50
C ILE A 7 -33.21 -43.02 60.31
N ALA A 8 -32.01 -43.27 59.77
CA ALA A 8 -31.13 -42.18 59.35
C ALA A 8 -31.73 -41.55 58.10
N ILE A 9 -32.45 -40.46 58.26
CA ILE A 9 -32.80 -39.61 57.15
C ILE A 9 -31.46 -39.00 56.64
N PRO A 10 -31.08 -39.20 55.39
CA PRO A 10 -29.83 -38.66 54.89
C PRO A 10 -29.97 -37.12 54.70
N ALA A 11 -29.90 -36.39 55.81
CA ALA A 11 -30.02 -34.94 55.85
C ALA A 11 -28.86 -34.26 55.25
N ASP A 12 -27.71 -34.93 55.10
CA ASP A 12 -26.49 -34.38 54.51
C ASP A 12 -26.56 -34.23 52.95
N GLY A 13 -27.23 -35.12 52.24
CA GLY A 13 -27.46 -35.06 50.81
C GLY A 13 -28.39 -33.92 50.42
N LEU A 14 -29.41 -33.63 51.24
CA LEU A 14 -30.34 -32.50 51.00
C LEU A 14 -29.73 -31.13 51.33
N ALA A 15 -28.81 -31.07 52.28
CA ALA A 15 -28.09 -29.83 52.60
C ALA A 15 -27.01 -29.49 51.54
N ALA A 16 -26.30 -30.51 51.05
CA ALA A 16 -25.28 -30.33 49.99
C ALA A 16 -25.91 -29.93 48.67
N SER A 17 -27.04 -30.53 48.26
CA SER A 17 -27.73 -30.16 47.01
C SER A 17 -28.34 -28.73 47.03
N ARG A 18 -28.77 -28.28 48.23
CA ARG A 18 -29.32 -26.92 48.43
C ARG A 18 -28.23 -25.84 48.52
N GLY A 19 -27.05 -26.15 49.05
CA GLY A 19 -25.87 -25.27 49.03
C GLY A 19 -25.42 -24.94 47.63
N GLY A 20 -25.37 -25.96 46.75
CA GLY A 20 -25.01 -25.78 45.34
C GLY A 20 -26.02 -24.96 44.49
N GLY A 21 -27.29 -24.88 44.95
CA GLY A 21 -28.30 -24.00 44.33
C GLY A 21 -28.07 -22.52 44.65
N LEU A 22 -27.85 -22.24 45.94
CA LEU A 22 -27.56 -20.87 46.40
C LEU A 22 -26.27 -20.32 45.79
N GLU A 23 -25.21 -21.12 45.74
CA GLU A 23 -23.92 -20.79 45.15
C GLU A 23 -24.07 -20.43 43.67
N ARG A 24 -24.80 -21.26 42.91
CA ARG A 24 -25.10 -20.97 41.49
C ARG A 24 -25.90 -19.69 41.30
N THR A 25 -26.89 -19.41 42.17
CA THR A 25 -27.68 -18.17 42.09
C THR A 25 -26.82 -16.95 42.42
N MET A 26 -25.95 -17.04 43.42
CA MET A 26 -25.00 -15.99 43.77
C MET A 26 -23.99 -15.74 42.64
N ASP A 27 -23.47 -16.80 42.04
CA ASP A 27 -22.55 -16.70 40.91
C ASP A 27 -23.17 -16.03 39.66
N ARG A 28 -24.44 -16.36 39.35
CA ARG A 28 -25.19 -15.71 38.28
C ARG A 28 -25.48 -14.27 38.59
N LEU A 29 -25.78 -13.94 39.84
CA LEU A 29 -25.99 -12.57 40.29
C LEU A 29 -24.71 -11.74 40.21
N ALA A 30 -23.56 -12.33 40.57
CA ALA A 30 -22.27 -11.70 40.56
C ALA A 30 -21.78 -11.43 39.12
N THR A 31 -22.13 -12.30 38.16
CA THR A 31 -21.69 -12.20 36.76
C THR A 31 -22.72 -11.56 35.84
N GLY A 32 -23.98 -11.47 36.25
CA GLY A 32 -25.09 -11.05 35.41
C GLY A 32 -25.46 -12.04 34.30
N LEU A 33 -24.85 -13.24 34.29
CA LEU A 33 -25.01 -14.20 33.20
C LEU A 33 -25.84 -15.41 33.63
N ARG A 34 -26.81 -15.78 32.78
CA ARG A 34 -27.59 -17.01 32.91
C ARG A 34 -26.79 -18.26 32.51
N ILE A 35 -26.02 -18.09 31.39
CA ILE A 35 -25.18 -19.15 30.82
C ILE A 35 -23.71 -18.71 30.96
N ARG A 36 -22.94 -19.44 31.78
CA ARG A 36 -21.51 -19.18 32.06
C ARG A 36 -20.62 -20.27 31.48
N GLN A 37 -21.06 -21.49 31.54
CA GLN A 37 -20.27 -22.67 31.18
C GLN A 37 -21.15 -23.66 30.39
N ALA A 38 -20.51 -24.57 29.67
CA ALA A 38 -21.20 -25.55 28.83
C ALA A 38 -22.16 -26.45 29.60
N SER A 39 -21.95 -26.64 30.90
CA SER A 39 -22.85 -27.41 31.75
C SER A 39 -24.18 -26.68 32.05
N ASP A 40 -24.25 -25.36 31.88
CA ASP A 40 -25.50 -24.61 32.06
C ASP A 40 -26.41 -24.76 30.83
N ASP A 41 -25.86 -24.59 29.64
CA ASP A 41 -26.51 -24.74 28.33
C ASP A 41 -25.44 -24.74 27.22
N ALA A 42 -25.08 -25.92 26.75
CA ALA A 42 -24.02 -26.06 25.73
C ALA A 42 -24.44 -25.46 24.36
N ALA A 43 -25.71 -25.61 23.99
CA ALA A 43 -26.22 -25.09 22.73
C ALA A 43 -26.31 -23.56 22.75
N GLY A 44 -26.89 -23.00 23.80
CA GLY A 44 -26.98 -21.56 24.00
C GLY A 44 -25.61 -20.88 24.10
N LEU A 45 -24.63 -21.56 24.76
CA LEU A 45 -23.26 -21.04 24.83
C LEU A 45 -22.59 -21.01 23.46
N GLY A 46 -22.78 -22.03 22.62
CA GLY A 46 -22.27 -22.07 21.25
C GLY A 46 -22.82 -20.91 20.42
N VAL A 47 -24.15 -20.76 20.37
CA VAL A 47 -24.78 -19.65 19.63
C VAL A 47 -24.34 -18.28 20.15
N ALA A 48 -24.23 -18.11 21.48
CA ALA A 48 -23.75 -16.85 22.05
C ALA A 48 -22.27 -16.57 21.71
N ALA A 49 -21.44 -17.61 21.59
CA ALA A 49 -20.05 -17.47 21.18
C ALA A 49 -19.93 -17.03 19.70
N ASP A 50 -20.76 -17.60 18.83
CA ASP A 50 -20.82 -17.21 17.41
C ASP A 50 -21.26 -15.75 17.27
N LEU A 51 -22.39 -15.35 17.90
CA LEU A 51 -22.87 -13.98 17.89
C LEU A 51 -21.83 -12.97 18.41
N ARG A 52 -21.06 -13.36 19.41
CA ARG A 52 -19.99 -12.54 19.97
C ARG A 52 -18.80 -12.41 19.00
N THR A 53 -18.48 -13.49 18.28
CA THR A 53 -17.44 -13.47 17.24
C THR A 53 -17.84 -12.54 16.12
N ASP A 54 -19.07 -12.67 15.64
CA ASP A 54 -19.63 -11.80 14.58
C ASP A 54 -19.64 -10.33 15.02
N THR A 55 -20.07 -10.05 16.25
CA THR A 55 -20.07 -8.69 16.80
C THR A 55 -18.65 -8.08 16.83
N ARG A 56 -17.64 -8.88 17.22
CA ARG A 56 -16.25 -8.42 17.23
C ARG A 56 -15.71 -8.18 15.83
N SER A 57 -16.06 -9.04 14.89
CA SER A 57 -15.69 -8.91 13.49
C SER A 57 -16.30 -7.67 12.85
N LEU A 58 -17.60 -7.40 13.12
CA LEU A 58 -18.27 -6.17 12.67
C LEU A 58 -17.62 -4.90 13.24
N VAL A 59 -17.15 -4.93 14.49
CA VAL A 59 -16.40 -3.78 15.07
C VAL A 59 -15.10 -3.55 14.30
N LYS A 60 -14.41 -4.62 13.85
CA LYS A 60 -13.21 -4.48 13.01
C LYS A 60 -13.56 -3.97 11.62
N ALA A 61 -14.59 -4.52 10.99
CA ALA A 61 -15.10 -4.05 9.70
C ALA A 61 -15.48 -2.56 9.74
N ARG A 62 -16.09 -2.10 10.83
CA ARG A 62 -16.39 -0.68 11.04
C ARG A 62 -15.11 0.18 11.08
N ASN A 63 -14.05 -0.29 11.72
CA ASN A 63 -12.78 0.45 11.73
C ASN A 63 -12.20 0.53 10.30
N ASN A 64 -12.23 -0.59 9.55
CA ASN A 64 -11.79 -0.60 8.15
C ASN A 64 -12.59 0.39 7.29
N ILE A 65 -13.91 0.49 7.50
CA ILE A 65 -14.75 1.49 6.83
C ILE A 65 -14.30 2.90 7.20
N GLY A 66 -14.00 3.17 8.47
CA GLY A 66 -13.48 4.46 8.93
C GLY A 66 -12.15 4.84 8.28
N ASP A 67 -11.25 3.85 8.13
CA ASP A 67 -9.98 4.02 7.43
C ASP A 67 -10.21 4.32 5.95
N GLY A 68 -11.12 3.58 5.28
CA GLY A 68 -11.53 3.84 3.90
C GLY A 68 -12.13 5.23 3.70
N MET A 69 -13.00 5.68 4.61
CA MET A 69 -13.56 7.04 4.59
C MET A 69 -12.47 8.10 4.74
N SER A 70 -11.47 7.85 5.56
CA SER A 70 -10.33 8.77 5.74
C SER A 70 -9.49 8.88 4.47
N ALA A 71 -9.28 7.77 3.76
CA ALA A 71 -8.59 7.77 2.46
C ALA A 71 -9.37 8.55 1.40
N VAL A 72 -10.69 8.36 1.31
CA VAL A 72 -11.55 9.12 0.40
C VAL A 72 -11.46 10.61 0.69
N HIS A 73 -11.54 11.01 1.96
CA HIS A 73 -11.46 12.42 2.34
C HIS A 73 -10.10 13.05 2.03
N ALA A 74 -9.01 12.31 2.20
CA ALA A 74 -7.68 12.77 1.80
C ALA A 74 -7.58 12.98 0.27
N ALA A 75 -8.15 12.05 -0.52
CA ALA A 75 -8.19 12.17 -1.98
C ALA A 75 -9.05 13.35 -2.44
N GLU A 76 -10.23 13.57 -1.83
CA GLU A 76 -11.09 14.73 -2.10
C GLU A 76 -10.34 16.03 -1.84
N GLY A 77 -9.64 16.15 -0.70
CA GLY A 77 -8.87 17.34 -0.38
C GLY A 77 -7.77 17.65 -1.39
N GLY A 78 -7.08 16.62 -1.91
CA GLY A 78 -6.10 16.78 -2.99
C GLY A 78 -6.75 17.23 -4.30
N LEU A 79 -7.90 16.64 -4.68
CA LEU A 79 -8.62 17.06 -5.89
C LEU A 79 -9.18 18.48 -5.79
N ASP A 80 -9.59 18.94 -4.61
CA ASP A 80 -10.03 20.31 -4.41
C ASP A 80 -8.90 21.32 -4.72
N VAL A 81 -7.68 21.05 -4.24
CA VAL A 81 -6.50 21.87 -4.56
C VAL A 81 -6.20 21.86 -6.05
N ILE A 82 -6.30 20.70 -6.72
CA ILE A 82 -6.12 20.60 -8.18
C ILE A 82 -7.17 21.42 -8.92
N VAL A 83 -8.44 21.38 -8.51
CA VAL A 83 -9.51 22.20 -9.10
C VAL A 83 -9.20 23.69 -8.97
N ASP A 84 -8.77 24.16 -7.79
CA ASP A 84 -8.40 25.55 -7.57
C ASP A 84 -7.26 26.00 -8.48
N ASN A 85 -6.23 25.15 -8.64
CA ASN A 85 -5.12 25.42 -9.55
C ASN A 85 -5.58 25.46 -11.02
N LEU A 86 -6.43 24.50 -11.47
CA LEU A 86 -6.98 24.49 -12.81
C LEU A 86 -7.84 25.74 -13.10
N GLN A 87 -8.62 26.21 -12.14
CA GLN A 87 -9.37 27.45 -12.27
C GLN A 87 -8.42 28.65 -12.44
N ARG A 88 -7.32 28.69 -11.69
CA ARG A 88 -6.31 29.74 -11.83
C ARG A 88 -5.61 29.68 -13.19
N MET A 89 -5.23 28.48 -13.65
CA MET A 89 -4.67 28.27 -14.98
C MET A 89 -5.63 28.75 -16.08
N ARG A 90 -6.93 28.51 -15.91
CA ARG A 90 -7.96 29.00 -16.83
C ARG A 90 -8.06 30.52 -16.86
N GLU A 91 -7.93 31.20 -15.70
CA GLU A 91 -7.87 32.67 -15.65
C GLU A 91 -6.67 33.20 -16.42
N LEU A 92 -5.49 32.56 -16.27
CA LEU A 92 -4.27 32.92 -17.00
C LEU A 92 -4.45 32.73 -18.50
N ALA A 93 -5.06 31.60 -18.91
CA ALA A 93 -5.34 31.34 -20.34
C ALA A 93 -6.30 32.39 -20.93
N VAL A 94 -7.35 32.78 -20.20
CA VAL A 94 -8.26 33.87 -20.63
C VAL A 94 -7.51 35.19 -20.77
N ALA A 95 -6.60 35.52 -19.86
CA ALA A 95 -5.80 36.73 -19.91
C ALA A 95 -4.84 36.69 -21.10
N SER A 96 -4.13 35.57 -21.33
CA SER A 96 -3.18 35.39 -22.43
C SER A 96 -3.86 35.36 -23.82
N ALA A 97 -5.13 34.91 -23.88
CA ALA A 97 -5.91 34.89 -25.12
C ALA A 97 -6.24 36.30 -25.65
N SER A 98 -6.04 37.38 -24.84
CA SER A 98 -6.32 38.76 -25.24
C SER A 98 -5.25 39.28 -26.20
N ASP A 99 -5.67 39.92 -27.28
CA ASP A 99 -4.77 40.56 -28.22
C ASP A 99 -4.18 41.91 -27.71
N THR A 100 -4.52 42.29 -26.46
CA THR A 100 -3.98 43.50 -25.82
C THR A 100 -2.62 43.28 -25.14
N LEU A 101 -2.22 42.02 -24.91
CA LEU A 101 -0.94 41.66 -24.34
C LEU A 101 0.13 41.53 -25.44
N ASP A 102 1.36 41.87 -25.12
CA ASP A 102 2.52 41.57 -25.94
C ASP A 102 3.11 40.20 -25.58
N ASP A 103 4.12 39.78 -26.35
CA ASP A 103 4.72 38.43 -26.17
C ASP A 103 5.49 38.32 -24.83
N GLU A 104 6.07 39.42 -24.32
CA GLU A 104 6.79 39.41 -23.04
C GLU A 104 5.82 39.27 -21.86
N GLU A 105 4.68 39.97 -21.93
CA GLU A 105 3.63 39.86 -20.93
C GLU A 105 3.02 38.44 -20.91
N ARG A 106 2.84 37.80 -22.07
CA ARG A 106 2.40 36.39 -22.18
C ARG A 106 3.42 35.43 -21.59
N ALA A 107 4.72 35.69 -21.77
CA ALA A 107 5.77 34.85 -21.19
C ALA A 107 5.71 34.83 -19.66
N TYR A 108 5.38 35.96 -19.00
CA TYR A 108 5.16 35.97 -17.55
C TYR A 108 3.93 35.14 -17.11
N LEU A 109 2.86 35.20 -17.91
CA LEU A 109 1.68 34.37 -17.64
C LEU A 109 1.98 32.87 -17.85
N GLN A 110 2.79 32.54 -18.87
CA GLN A 110 3.22 31.16 -19.11
C GLN A 110 4.07 30.61 -17.95
N GLU A 111 4.93 31.44 -17.36
CA GLU A 111 5.74 31.04 -16.21
C GLU A 111 4.86 30.70 -14.99
N GLU A 112 3.83 31.54 -14.69
CA GLU A 112 2.88 31.24 -13.63
C GLU A 112 2.07 29.97 -13.97
N PHE A 113 1.69 29.78 -15.24
CA PHE A 113 0.98 28.60 -15.71
C PHE A 113 1.79 27.32 -15.49
N ALA A 114 3.09 27.35 -15.81
CA ALA A 114 4.00 26.23 -15.60
C ALA A 114 4.15 25.88 -14.11
N GLN A 115 4.30 26.89 -13.25
CA GLN A 115 4.38 26.68 -11.79
C GLN A 115 3.08 26.06 -11.22
N LEU A 116 1.93 26.40 -11.75
CA LEU A 116 0.66 25.79 -11.36
C LEU A 116 0.55 24.34 -11.86
N SER A 117 1.11 24.04 -13.04
CA SER A 117 1.23 22.66 -13.54
C SER A 117 2.09 21.82 -12.60
N ASP A 118 3.26 22.30 -12.21
CA ASP A 118 4.17 21.64 -11.27
C ASP A 118 3.49 21.41 -9.92
N GLU A 119 2.67 22.36 -9.45
CA GLU A 119 1.93 22.25 -8.18
C GLU A 119 0.80 21.20 -8.25
N ILE A 120 0.16 21.05 -9.40
CA ILE A 120 -0.82 19.96 -9.62
C ILE A 120 -0.11 18.61 -9.53
N ASP A 121 1.01 18.43 -10.23
CA ASP A 121 1.78 17.18 -10.17
C ASP A 121 2.28 16.91 -8.75
N ARG A 122 2.81 17.92 -8.06
CA ARG A 122 3.21 17.81 -6.67
C ARG A 122 2.05 17.37 -5.77
N THR A 123 0.88 17.98 -5.95
CA THR A 123 -0.32 17.65 -5.17
C THR A 123 -0.78 16.21 -5.42
N ALA A 124 -0.79 15.78 -6.69
CA ALA A 124 -1.16 14.42 -7.06
C ALA A 124 -0.24 13.39 -6.39
N VAL A 125 1.06 13.63 -6.39
CA VAL A 125 2.07 12.74 -5.80
C VAL A 125 2.05 12.75 -4.27
N THR A 126 1.89 13.93 -3.65
CA THR A 126 1.96 14.07 -2.17
C THR A 126 0.67 13.71 -1.46
N THR A 127 -0.44 13.57 -2.19
CA THR A 127 -1.72 13.11 -1.61
C THR A 127 -1.66 11.60 -1.39
N THR A 128 -1.28 11.21 -0.17
CA THR A 128 -1.05 9.81 0.21
C THR A 128 -1.91 9.39 1.40
N TYR A 129 -2.21 8.09 1.49
CA TYR A 129 -2.82 7.46 2.66
C TYR A 129 -2.11 6.14 2.96
N GLY A 130 -1.61 6.00 4.19
CA GLY A 130 -0.85 4.81 4.58
C GLY A 130 0.47 4.61 3.84
N GLY A 131 0.97 5.64 3.15
CA GLY A 131 2.17 5.58 2.30
C GLY A 131 1.88 5.30 0.82
N GLU A 132 0.63 5.00 0.48
CA GLU A 132 0.19 4.79 -0.91
C GLU A 132 -0.34 6.09 -1.51
N SER A 133 0.04 6.41 -2.75
CA SER A 133 -0.49 7.58 -3.46
C SER A 133 -1.93 7.35 -3.85
N LEU A 134 -2.78 8.37 -3.61
CA LEU A 134 -4.21 8.31 -3.93
C LEU A 134 -4.54 8.92 -5.30
N LEU A 135 -3.74 9.88 -5.78
CA LEU A 135 -4.07 10.70 -6.94
C LEU A 135 -3.04 10.61 -8.08
N ALA A 136 -1.91 9.93 -7.86
CA ALA A 136 -0.92 9.70 -8.91
C ALA A 136 -0.81 8.20 -9.19
N ARG A 137 -0.61 7.86 -10.46
CA ARG A 137 -0.21 6.50 -10.82
C ARG A 137 1.20 6.24 -10.32
N PRO A 138 1.51 5.02 -9.91
CA PRO A 138 2.90 4.64 -9.73
C PRO A 138 3.64 4.88 -11.05
N ALA A 139 4.74 5.61 -10.97
CA ALA A 139 5.57 5.91 -12.12
C ALA A 139 6.95 5.30 -11.92
N VAL A 140 7.55 4.84 -13.01
CA VAL A 140 8.90 4.29 -13.00
C VAL A 140 9.72 4.91 -14.14
N ASP A 141 10.90 5.38 -13.80
CA ASP A 141 11.90 5.84 -14.75
C ASP A 141 12.92 4.71 -14.94
N ILE A 142 13.00 4.18 -16.14
CA ILE A 142 13.92 3.10 -16.49
C ILE A 142 14.98 3.64 -17.43
N LEU A 143 16.21 3.65 -16.99
CA LEU A 143 17.35 4.01 -17.82
C LEU A 143 18.16 2.75 -18.14
N LEU A 144 18.26 2.41 -19.43
CA LEU A 144 19.21 1.44 -19.92
C LEU A 144 20.56 2.13 -20.18
N LEU A 145 21.58 1.74 -19.45
CA LEU A 145 22.96 2.07 -19.75
C LEU A 145 23.64 0.83 -20.37
N ALA A 146 23.85 0.86 -21.67
CA ALA A 146 24.34 -0.27 -22.44
C ALA A 146 25.81 -0.11 -22.81
N ASP A 147 26.64 -1.10 -22.47
CA ASP A 147 27.98 -1.25 -23.01
C ASP A 147 27.89 -1.64 -24.50
N VAL A 148 28.48 -0.83 -25.37
CA VAL A 148 28.47 -1.04 -26.82
C VAL A 148 29.78 -1.59 -27.37
N SER A 149 30.53 -2.30 -26.54
CA SER A 149 31.73 -3.05 -26.94
C SER A 149 31.39 -4.18 -27.91
N ASN A 150 32.38 -4.65 -28.68
CA ASN A 150 32.18 -5.71 -29.67
C ASN A 150 31.71 -7.05 -29.03
N SER A 151 32.01 -7.26 -27.75
CA SER A 151 31.61 -8.46 -27.02
C SER A 151 30.11 -8.50 -26.74
N MET A 152 29.43 -7.37 -26.68
CA MET A 152 27.98 -7.24 -26.48
C MET A 152 27.15 -7.37 -27.77
N ALA A 153 27.77 -7.72 -28.89
CA ALA A 153 27.11 -7.78 -30.20
C ALA A 153 25.91 -8.74 -30.29
N ALA A 154 25.90 -9.79 -29.49
CA ALA A 154 24.80 -10.76 -29.44
C ALA A 154 23.69 -10.38 -28.47
N GLU A 155 24.02 -9.67 -27.37
CA GLU A 155 23.12 -9.35 -26.26
C GLU A 155 22.34 -8.06 -26.51
N LEU A 156 22.96 -7.02 -27.09
CA LEU A 156 22.30 -5.73 -27.34
C LEU A 156 20.98 -5.86 -28.13
N PRO A 157 20.90 -6.66 -29.21
CA PRO A 157 19.63 -6.86 -29.92
C PRO A 157 18.54 -7.52 -29.06
N VAL A 158 18.96 -8.36 -28.07
CA VAL A 158 18.00 -9.00 -27.16
C VAL A 158 17.45 -7.98 -26.15
N PHE A 159 18.30 -7.14 -25.58
CA PHE A 159 17.85 -6.03 -24.73
C PHE A 159 16.92 -5.09 -25.50
N ALA A 160 17.25 -4.73 -26.74
CA ALA A 160 16.43 -3.89 -27.60
C ALA A 160 15.04 -4.50 -27.88
N ALA A 161 14.94 -5.82 -27.92
CA ALA A 161 13.66 -6.52 -28.12
C ALA A 161 12.85 -6.69 -26.83
N GLU A 162 13.51 -6.89 -25.68
CA GLU A 162 12.85 -7.22 -24.42
C GLU A 162 12.38 -5.99 -23.63
N LEU A 163 13.07 -4.86 -23.75
CA LEU A 163 12.71 -3.61 -23.04
C LEU A 163 11.32 -3.07 -23.42
N PRO A 164 10.94 -3.01 -24.72
CA PRO A 164 9.56 -2.66 -25.07
C PRO A 164 8.52 -3.61 -24.48
N LEU A 165 8.83 -4.91 -24.37
CA LEU A 165 7.92 -5.88 -23.76
C LEU A 165 7.80 -5.67 -22.23
N LEU A 166 8.89 -5.27 -21.58
CA LEU A 166 8.86 -4.87 -20.17
C LEU A 166 7.97 -3.63 -19.98
N ARG A 167 8.15 -2.61 -20.83
CA ARG A 167 7.30 -1.41 -20.81
C ARG A 167 5.83 -1.78 -20.96
N ASP A 168 5.48 -2.50 -22.03
CA ASP A 168 4.09 -2.87 -22.33
C ASP A 168 3.46 -3.67 -21.18
N ARG A 169 4.26 -4.52 -20.52
CA ARG A 169 3.80 -5.26 -19.33
C ARG A 169 3.52 -4.35 -18.13
N LEU A 170 4.40 -3.39 -17.84
CA LEU A 170 4.24 -2.46 -16.72
C LEU A 170 3.04 -1.52 -16.97
N GLU A 171 2.87 -1.06 -18.21
CA GLU A 171 1.73 -0.24 -18.61
C GLU A 171 0.40 -1.01 -18.51
N ALA A 172 0.39 -2.31 -18.82
CA ALA A 172 -0.77 -3.18 -18.64
C ALA A 172 -1.20 -3.29 -17.16
N GLU A 173 -0.24 -3.19 -16.23
CA GLU A 173 -0.49 -3.12 -14.77
C GLU A 173 -0.80 -1.68 -14.30
N GLY A 174 -0.93 -0.72 -15.21
CA GLY A 174 -1.28 0.67 -14.91
C GLY A 174 -0.14 1.54 -14.38
N ILE A 175 1.11 1.09 -14.52
CA ILE A 175 2.31 1.85 -14.14
C ILE A 175 2.68 2.78 -15.30
N VAL A 176 2.94 4.04 -15.01
CA VAL A 176 3.48 4.99 -15.99
C VAL A 176 4.97 4.74 -16.16
N VAL A 177 5.41 4.42 -17.36
CA VAL A 177 6.81 4.10 -17.64
C VAL A 177 7.42 5.19 -18.49
N ARG A 178 8.51 5.80 -18.01
CA ARG A 178 9.39 6.59 -18.83
C ARG A 178 10.69 5.82 -19.03
N MET A 179 11.14 5.71 -20.25
CA MET A 179 12.37 4.99 -20.59
C MET A 179 13.37 5.92 -21.27
N GLY A 180 14.62 5.76 -20.88
CA GLY A 180 15.76 6.40 -21.51
C GLY A 180 16.80 5.35 -21.91
N VAL A 181 17.62 5.68 -22.88
CA VAL A 181 18.68 4.81 -23.37
C VAL A 181 19.98 5.61 -23.48
N ALA A 182 21.00 5.15 -22.80
CA ALA A 182 22.35 5.68 -22.90
C ALA A 182 23.32 4.57 -23.30
N GLN A 183 24.29 4.91 -24.11
CA GLN A 183 25.38 4.01 -24.44
C GLN A 183 26.64 4.40 -23.69
N ALA A 184 27.33 3.37 -23.24
CA ALA A 184 28.58 3.46 -22.58
C ALA A 184 29.68 2.94 -23.51
N SER A 185 30.53 3.82 -24.05
CA SER A 185 31.66 3.42 -24.88
C SER A 185 32.91 4.19 -24.46
N ALA A 186 34.09 3.57 -24.53
CA ALA A 186 35.32 4.33 -24.55
C ALA A 186 35.49 4.86 -25.97
N GLY A 187 34.86 5.98 -26.27
CA GLY A 187 35.10 6.72 -27.52
C GLY A 187 36.55 7.18 -27.59
N ALA A 188 37.03 7.47 -28.79
CA ALA A 188 38.28 8.19 -28.97
C ALA A 188 38.06 9.62 -28.45
N ALA A 189 38.24 9.82 -27.15
CA ALA A 189 38.21 11.14 -26.55
C ALA A 189 39.17 12.10 -27.28
N PRO A 190 38.81 13.37 -27.52
CA PRO A 190 39.75 14.39 -27.90
C PRO A 190 40.94 14.33 -26.92
N ALA A 191 42.16 14.48 -27.39
CA ALA A 191 43.36 14.29 -26.61
C ALA A 191 43.35 15.11 -25.32
N GLY A 192 43.00 14.48 -24.23
CA GLY A 192 42.97 15.07 -22.88
C GLY A 192 41.90 14.58 -21.91
N ASP A 193 40.85 13.89 -22.37
CA ASP A 193 39.83 13.35 -21.51
C ASP A 193 39.60 11.84 -21.72
N PRO A 194 39.93 10.96 -20.75
CA PRO A 194 39.76 9.53 -20.88
C PRO A 194 38.33 9.05 -20.62
N LEU A 195 37.38 9.92 -20.31
CA LEU A 195 36.06 9.55 -19.83
C LEU A 195 34.89 9.94 -20.75
N ASP A 196 35.18 10.63 -21.88
CA ASP A 196 34.17 11.14 -22.81
C ASP A 196 33.69 10.05 -23.80
N GLY A 197 32.86 9.15 -23.31
CA GLY A 197 32.30 8.06 -24.11
C GLY A 197 30.86 7.71 -23.82
N ASN A 198 30.26 8.36 -22.82
CA ASN A 198 28.83 8.23 -22.54
C ASN A 198 28.03 9.12 -23.47
N THR A 199 27.08 8.55 -24.17
CA THR A 199 26.19 9.31 -25.05
C THR A 199 24.75 8.90 -24.77
N THR A 200 23.93 9.87 -24.40
CA THR A 200 22.48 9.66 -24.32
C THR A 200 21.92 9.51 -25.72
N LEU A 201 21.25 8.40 -26.01
CA LEU A 201 20.56 8.15 -27.27
C LEU A 201 19.10 8.59 -27.22
N ALA A 202 18.47 8.43 -26.07
CA ALA A 202 17.13 8.94 -25.78
C ALA A 202 17.04 9.37 -24.32
N GLU A 203 16.53 10.58 -24.10
CA GLU A 203 16.13 11.06 -22.78
C GLU A 203 14.97 10.21 -22.22
N LEU A 204 14.74 10.32 -20.90
CA LEU A 204 13.58 9.69 -20.27
C LEU A 204 12.28 10.24 -20.87
N SER A 205 11.59 9.42 -21.65
CA SER A 205 10.35 9.77 -22.33
C SER A 205 9.28 8.72 -22.08
N ALA A 206 8.04 9.18 -21.97
CA ALA A 206 6.87 8.29 -22.01
C ALA A 206 6.44 7.97 -23.45
N ASP A 207 7.01 8.67 -24.46
CA ASP A 207 6.75 8.35 -25.86
C ASP A 207 7.56 7.12 -26.29
N PRO A 208 6.89 6.01 -26.61
CA PRO A 208 7.58 4.79 -27.01
C PRO A 208 8.40 4.94 -28.28
N THR A 209 8.06 5.91 -29.15
CA THR A 209 8.74 6.09 -30.46
C THR A 209 10.17 6.55 -30.29
N ASP A 210 10.45 7.41 -29.31
CA ASP A 210 11.80 7.91 -29.02
C ASP A 210 12.70 6.78 -28.50
N THR A 211 12.21 6.03 -27.53
CA THR A 211 12.94 4.92 -26.92
C THR A 211 13.16 3.76 -27.90
N ASP A 212 12.14 3.40 -28.68
CA ASP A 212 12.23 2.32 -29.67
C ASP A 212 13.19 2.70 -30.81
N ALA A 213 13.24 3.96 -31.21
CA ALA A 213 14.22 4.45 -32.17
C ALA A 213 15.66 4.42 -31.63
N ALA A 214 15.85 4.79 -30.37
CA ALA A 214 17.14 4.73 -29.67
C ALA A 214 17.60 3.25 -29.51
N LEU A 215 16.73 2.36 -29.09
CA LEU A 215 17.01 0.93 -28.97
C LEU A 215 17.38 0.31 -30.32
N ALA A 216 16.70 0.70 -31.40
CA ALA A 216 17.03 0.25 -32.75
C ALA A 216 18.37 0.78 -33.25
N SER A 217 18.84 1.91 -32.71
CA SER A 217 20.14 2.50 -33.05
C SER A 217 21.30 1.94 -32.24
N LEU A 218 21.02 1.19 -31.16
CA LEU A 218 22.06 0.51 -30.36
C LEU A 218 22.86 -0.45 -31.25
N GLY A 219 24.15 -0.21 -31.37
CA GLY A 219 25.05 -1.03 -32.13
C GLY A 219 26.45 -0.97 -31.58
N VAL A 220 27.24 -2.02 -31.82
CA VAL A 220 28.63 -2.05 -31.38
C VAL A 220 29.45 -0.99 -32.12
N THR A 221 30.07 -0.08 -31.38
CA THR A 221 30.82 1.04 -31.94
C THR A 221 32.33 0.95 -31.73
N GLY A 222 32.84 0.02 -30.94
CA GLY A 222 34.28 -0.07 -30.75
C GLY A 222 34.77 -0.90 -29.57
N VAL A 223 36.02 -0.73 -29.26
CA VAL A 223 36.71 -1.35 -28.14
C VAL A 223 36.75 -0.30 -27.01
N GLY A 224 36.06 -0.56 -25.93
CA GLY A 224 36.07 0.38 -24.83
C GLY A 224 36.42 -0.26 -23.49
N LEU A 225 37.35 0.35 -22.79
CA LEU A 225 37.55 0.14 -21.35
C LEU A 225 36.81 1.26 -20.64
N MET A 226 35.70 0.94 -20.00
CA MET A 226 34.92 1.92 -19.27
C MET A 226 34.90 1.62 -17.79
N ASP A 227 34.94 2.68 -16.98
CA ASP A 227 34.65 2.57 -15.56
C ASP A 227 33.14 2.57 -15.34
N PRO A 228 32.52 1.42 -15.05
CA PRO A 228 31.06 1.33 -14.92
C PRO A 228 30.52 2.20 -13.79
N TYR A 229 31.32 2.46 -12.76
CA TYR A 229 30.90 3.24 -11.60
C TYR A 229 30.72 4.72 -11.94
N THR A 230 31.67 5.27 -12.70
CA THR A 230 31.57 6.65 -13.18
C THR A 230 30.40 6.81 -14.15
N ALA A 231 30.21 5.85 -15.08
CA ALA A 231 29.12 5.89 -16.02
C ALA A 231 27.74 5.86 -15.33
N MET A 232 27.57 5.00 -14.32
CA MET A 232 26.32 4.93 -13.55
C MET A 232 26.04 6.23 -12.78
N LEU A 233 27.05 6.84 -12.18
CA LEU A 233 26.90 8.08 -11.41
C LEU A 233 26.63 9.27 -12.31
N ASP A 234 27.29 9.35 -13.45
CA ASP A 234 27.11 10.38 -14.44
C ASP A 234 25.67 10.37 -15.00
N GLN A 235 25.24 9.24 -15.49
CA GLN A 235 23.88 9.07 -16.04
C GLN A 235 22.78 9.22 -14.95
N ALA A 236 23.11 8.96 -13.70
CA ALA A 236 22.22 9.22 -12.57
C ALA A 236 22.21 10.69 -12.13
N GLY A 237 23.04 11.55 -12.71
CA GLY A 237 23.18 12.96 -12.32
C GLY A 237 23.74 13.18 -10.90
N LEU A 238 24.48 12.20 -10.37
CA LEU A 238 24.96 12.22 -8.99
C LEU A 238 26.41 12.70 -8.85
N THR A 239 27.17 12.81 -9.93
CA THR A 239 28.51 13.40 -9.95
C THR A 239 28.66 14.38 -11.09
N ASP A 240 29.29 15.51 -10.79
CA ASP A 240 29.88 16.41 -11.79
C ASP A 240 31.37 16.08 -11.82
N THR A 241 31.79 15.29 -12.78
CA THR A 241 33.21 14.92 -12.92
C THR A 241 33.90 16.04 -13.67
N PRO A 242 34.87 16.79 -13.07
CA PRO A 242 35.56 17.89 -13.73
C PRO A 242 36.29 17.40 -14.98
N GLY A 243 35.89 17.87 -16.15
CA GLY A 243 36.50 17.55 -17.42
C GLY A 243 35.63 16.74 -18.40
N VAL A 244 34.45 16.31 -17.97
CA VAL A 244 33.38 15.82 -18.83
C VAL A 244 32.48 17.00 -19.18
N ASP A 245 32.04 17.11 -20.43
CA ASP A 245 31.06 18.12 -20.88
C ASP A 245 29.78 17.96 -20.04
N GLY A 246 29.62 18.71 -18.97
CA GLY A 246 28.49 18.84 -18.06
C GLY A 246 27.69 17.55 -17.74
N PRO A 247 27.05 17.40 -16.59
CA PRO A 247 26.32 16.19 -16.31
C PRO A 247 25.25 15.96 -17.40
N GLU A 248 25.35 14.82 -18.11
CA GLU A 248 24.24 14.33 -18.93
C GLU A 248 23.14 13.90 -17.96
N THR A 249 22.37 14.88 -17.48
CA THR A 249 21.32 14.64 -16.51
C THR A 249 20.04 14.25 -17.20
N HIS A 250 19.67 12.99 -17.10
CA HIS A 250 18.28 12.63 -17.35
C HIS A 250 17.39 13.29 -16.31
N ASP A 251 16.30 13.87 -16.74
CA ASP A 251 15.30 14.45 -15.86
C ASP A 251 14.47 13.33 -15.17
N PHE A 252 15.10 12.69 -14.18
CA PHE A 252 14.40 11.71 -13.35
C PHE A 252 13.30 12.40 -12.55
N GLY A 253 12.11 11.80 -12.54
CA GLY A 253 10.97 12.29 -11.77
C GLY A 253 11.28 12.48 -10.27
N GLY A 254 10.39 13.20 -9.61
CA GLY A 254 10.51 13.50 -8.18
C GLY A 254 10.58 12.27 -7.27
N PRO A 255 10.63 12.45 -5.95
CA PRO A 255 10.91 11.37 -4.98
C PRO A 255 9.87 10.25 -4.94
N ALA A 256 8.70 10.42 -5.55
CA ALA A 256 7.67 9.38 -5.65
C ALA A 256 7.79 8.49 -6.90
N VAL A 257 8.74 8.79 -7.79
CA VAL A 257 9.01 7.97 -8.99
C VAL A 257 10.09 6.96 -8.67
N GLN A 258 9.84 5.68 -8.94
CA GLN A 258 10.88 4.67 -8.88
C GLN A 258 11.92 4.91 -9.97
N LYS A 259 13.18 4.96 -9.58
CA LYS A 259 14.31 5.15 -10.50
C LYS A 259 15.05 3.84 -10.68
N ILE A 260 15.00 3.31 -11.89
CA ILE A 260 15.62 2.03 -12.25
C ILE A 260 16.77 2.30 -13.20
N LEU A 261 17.94 1.82 -12.87
CA LEU A 261 19.11 1.80 -13.74
C LEU A 261 19.43 0.35 -14.12
N ILE A 262 19.34 0.05 -15.40
CA ILE A 262 19.73 -1.25 -15.95
C ILE A 262 21.10 -1.06 -16.63
N TYR A 263 22.12 -1.65 -16.05
CA TYR A 263 23.46 -1.66 -16.62
C TYR A 263 23.72 -2.97 -17.35
N ALA A 264 23.81 -2.90 -18.67
CA ALA A 264 24.07 -4.03 -19.54
C ALA A 264 25.53 -4.02 -20.01
N SER A 265 26.37 -4.89 -19.46
CA SER A 265 27.78 -5.05 -19.83
C SER A 265 28.20 -6.49 -19.76
N ASP A 266 29.24 -6.85 -20.51
CA ASP A 266 29.90 -8.14 -20.47
C ASP A 266 31.16 -8.15 -19.61
N THR A 267 31.65 -6.96 -19.21
CA THR A 267 32.89 -6.80 -18.47
C THR A 267 32.65 -6.22 -17.08
N GLY A 268 33.47 -6.63 -16.13
CA GLY A 268 33.64 -5.95 -14.86
C GLY A 268 34.68 -4.84 -14.97
N ARG A 269 34.89 -4.13 -13.87
CA ARG A 269 35.94 -3.09 -13.77
C ARG A 269 37.32 -3.68 -14.02
N GLU A 270 37.96 -3.39 -15.17
CA GLU A 270 39.28 -3.92 -15.49
C GLU A 270 40.42 -3.17 -14.79
N THR A 271 40.27 -1.86 -14.53
CA THR A 271 41.27 -1.05 -13.81
C THR A 271 40.64 0.15 -13.16
N ALA A 272 41.16 0.52 -11.96
CA ALA A 272 40.78 1.74 -11.26
C ALA A 272 41.38 2.96 -11.99
N LEU A 273 40.66 3.52 -12.94
CA LEU A 273 41.05 4.75 -13.65
C LEU A 273 40.62 6.01 -12.91
N THR A 274 39.66 5.89 -11.99
CA THR A 274 39.04 7.02 -11.26
C THR A 274 39.10 6.79 -9.75
N PRO A 275 39.01 7.86 -8.94
CA PRO A 275 38.94 7.78 -7.48
C PRO A 275 37.59 7.22 -6.98
N VAL A 276 36.67 6.88 -7.89
CA VAL A 276 35.33 6.35 -7.54
C VAL A 276 35.45 4.89 -7.13
N THR A 277 34.89 4.56 -5.98
CA THR A 277 34.90 3.21 -5.43
C THR A 277 33.50 2.59 -5.52
N GLU A 278 33.43 1.25 -5.55
CA GLU A 278 32.16 0.50 -5.52
C GLU A 278 31.25 0.96 -4.36
N SER A 279 31.78 1.04 -3.15
CA SER A 279 31.04 1.50 -1.97
C SER A 279 30.57 2.95 -2.09
N GLY A 280 31.39 3.83 -2.69
CA GLY A 280 30.99 5.22 -2.98
C GLY A 280 29.84 5.29 -3.96
N THR A 281 29.92 4.53 -5.05
CA THR A 281 28.86 4.43 -6.06
C THR A 281 27.58 3.85 -5.47
N ALA A 282 27.68 2.75 -4.73
CA ALA A 282 26.56 2.10 -4.06
C ALA A 282 25.81 3.08 -3.12
N SER A 283 26.58 3.82 -2.31
CA SER A 283 26.03 4.81 -1.37
C SER A 283 25.34 5.98 -2.10
N ALA A 284 25.95 6.49 -3.16
CA ALA A 284 25.40 7.60 -3.94
C ALA A 284 24.10 7.21 -4.66
N LEU A 285 24.09 6.08 -5.36
CA LEU A 285 22.90 5.58 -6.07
C LEU A 285 21.76 5.25 -5.09
N ALA A 286 22.05 4.58 -3.97
CA ALA A 286 21.06 4.30 -2.94
C ALA A 286 20.47 5.59 -2.34
N SER A 287 21.30 6.61 -2.06
CA SER A 287 20.83 7.89 -1.53
C SER A 287 20.05 8.71 -2.55
N GLY A 288 20.34 8.53 -3.86
CA GLY A 288 19.58 9.09 -4.97
C GLY A 288 18.24 8.39 -5.24
N GLY A 289 17.94 7.29 -4.51
CA GLY A 289 16.72 6.51 -4.68
C GLY A 289 16.73 5.59 -5.90
N PHE A 290 17.91 5.26 -6.43
CA PHE A 290 18.05 4.36 -7.56
C PHE A 290 18.05 2.90 -7.12
N ARG A 291 17.42 2.06 -7.94
CA ARG A 291 17.58 0.62 -7.92
C ARG A 291 18.36 0.19 -9.16
N VAL A 292 19.41 -0.56 -8.95
CA VAL A 292 20.35 -0.94 -10.03
C VAL A 292 20.23 -2.43 -10.31
N TYR A 293 20.03 -2.74 -11.58
CA TYR A 293 20.15 -4.11 -12.11
C TYR A 293 21.37 -4.15 -13.02
N ALA A 294 22.33 -4.97 -12.65
CA ALA A 294 23.57 -5.09 -13.41
C ALA A 294 23.65 -6.47 -14.07
N THR A 295 24.17 -6.49 -15.28
CA THR A 295 24.40 -7.74 -16.02
C THR A 295 25.86 -7.88 -16.40
N THR A 296 26.37 -9.11 -16.37
CA THR A 296 27.72 -9.45 -16.81
C THR A 296 27.72 -10.78 -17.56
N LEU A 297 28.64 -10.95 -18.55
CA LEU A 297 28.81 -12.23 -19.25
C LEU A 297 29.75 -13.21 -18.52
N VAL A 298 30.46 -12.76 -17.52
CA VAL A 298 31.46 -13.56 -16.80
C VAL A 298 31.13 -13.60 -15.32
N ALA A 299 30.84 -14.77 -14.80
CA ALA A 299 30.42 -14.97 -13.40
C ALA A 299 31.39 -14.39 -12.37
N THR A 300 32.70 -14.30 -12.69
CA THR A 300 33.70 -13.67 -11.81
C THR A 300 33.56 -12.16 -11.74
N HIS A 301 32.85 -11.54 -12.67
CA HIS A 301 32.60 -10.10 -12.70
C HIS A 301 31.30 -9.71 -11.97
N ALA A 302 30.42 -10.67 -11.71
CA ALA A 302 29.19 -10.38 -10.94
C ALA A 302 29.51 -9.77 -9.57
N ALA A 303 30.54 -10.26 -8.90
CA ALA A 303 30.98 -9.75 -7.60
C ALA A 303 31.37 -8.26 -7.61
N VAL A 304 31.64 -7.68 -8.78
CA VAL A 304 31.97 -6.26 -8.96
C VAL A 304 30.76 -5.36 -8.73
N PHE A 305 29.55 -5.86 -8.96
CA PHE A 305 28.30 -5.10 -8.84
C PHE A 305 27.49 -5.49 -7.60
N ASP A 306 27.89 -6.55 -6.90
CA ASP A 306 27.10 -7.09 -5.78
C ASP A 306 26.88 -6.06 -4.64
N GLU A 307 27.87 -5.21 -4.35
CA GLU A 307 27.72 -4.18 -3.33
C GLU A 307 26.71 -3.09 -3.78
N ILE A 308 26.75 -2.71 -5.06
CA ILE A 308 25.83 -1.70 -5.63
C ILE A 308 24.41 -2.23 -5.66
N THR A 309 24.21 -3.43 -6.22
CA THR A 309 22.88 -4.01 -6.34
C THR A 309 22.28 -4.36 -4.97
N ALA A 310 23.09 -4.84 -4.04
CA ALA A 310 22.65 -5.08 -2.65
C ALA A 310 22.28 -3.79 -1.93
N ALA A 311 23.05 -2.72 -2.08
CA ALA A 311 22.77 -1.42 -1.44
C ALA A 311 21.52 -0.74 -2.01
N THR A 312 21.30 -0.88 -3.31
CA THR A 312 20.15 -0.28 -4.02
C THR A 312 18.91 -1.19 -4.04
N GLY A 313 19.04 -2.44 -3.60
CA GLY A 313 17.95 -3.44 -3.59
C GLY A 313 17.66 -4.06 -4.95
N GLY A 314 18.56 -3.91 -5.93
CA GLY A 314 18.48 -4.55 -7.24
C GLY A 314 19.09 -5.96 -7.27
N LEU A 315 19.47 -6.40 -8.46
CA LEU A 315 20.00 -7.74 -8.71
C LEU A 315 21.17 -7.70 -9.69
N THR A 316 22.17 -8.54 -9.46
CA THR A 316 23.24 -8.82 -10.44
C THR A 316 22.96 -10.18 -11.10
N GLU A 317 22.91 -10.22 -12.43
CA GLU A 317 22.66 -11.45 -13.20
C GLU A 317 23.80 -11.70 -14.18
N ASN A 318 24.20 -12.98 -14.30
CA ASN A 318 25.14 -13.38 -15.33
C ASN A 318 24.39 -13.65 -16.63
N LEU A 319 24.73 -12.93 -17.68
CA LEU A 319 24.18 -13.16 -19.01
C LEU A 319 24.73 -14.48 -19.59
N ASP A 320 23.86 -15.21 -20.29
CA ASP A 320 24.29 -16.25 -21.19
C ASP A 320 24.94 -15.62 -22.46
N PRO A 321 26.04 -16.14 -23.00
CA PRO A 321 26.69 -15.59 -24.19
C PRO A 321 25.82 -15.46 -25.45
N ALA A 322 24.59 -15.94 -25.42
CA ALA A 322 23.59 -15.73 -26.47
C ALA A 322 22.43 -14.82 -26.02
N GLY A 323 22.50 -14.24 -24.83
CA GLY A 323 21.43 -13.42 -24.25
C GLY A 323 20.16 -14.20 -23.87
N ALA A 324 20.24 -15.54 -23.79
CA ALA A 324 19.04 -16.37 -23.60
C ALA A 324 18.32 -16.15 -22.27
N ASN A 325 18.99 -15.61 -21.24
CA ASN A 325 18.39 -15.31 -19.94
C ASN A 325 17.95 -13.84 -19.76
N VAL A 326 18.14 -12.97 -20.76
CA VAL A 326 17.70 -11.57 -20.69
C VAL A 326 16.19 -11.46 -20.49
N SER A 327 15.40 -12.29 -21.19
CA SER A 327 13.94 -12.36 -20.98
C SER A 327 13.56 -12.70 -19.53
N GLY A 328 14.29 -13.64 -18.91
CA GLY A 328 14.08 -14.00 -17.51
C GLY A 328 14.43 -12.86 -16.56
N LEU A 329 15.50 -12.13 -16.82
CA LEU A 329 15.88 -10.94 -16.08
C LEU A 329 14.82 -9.83 -16.22
N MET A 330 14.37 -9.52 -17.43
CA MET A 330 13.33 -8.51 -17.67
C MET A 330 12.02 -8.90 -16.97
N ALA A 331 11.68 -10.19 -16.95
CA ALA A 331 10.54 -10.67 -16.18
C ALA A 331 10.72 -10.44 -14.67
N THR A 332 11.90 -10.71 -14.12
CA THR A 332 12.22 -10.50 -12.70
C THR A 332 12.20 -9.01 -12.33
N ILE A 333 12.77 -8.16 -13.19
CA ILE A 333 12.73 -6.69 -13.02
C ILE A 333 11.27 -6.22 -13.02
N GLY A 334 10.46 -6.69 -13.97
CA GLY A 334 9.04 -6.35 -14.05
C GLY A 334 8.26 -6.79 -12.82
N ASP A 335 8.46 -8.02 -12.34
CA ASP A 335 7.80 -8.50 -11.11
C ASP A 335 8.21 -7.68 -9.88
N ASP A 336 9.47 -7.30 -9.79
CA ASP A 336 9.98 -6.49 -8.69
C ASP A 336 9.44 -5.06 -8.73
N ILE A 337 9.37 -4.44 -9.90
CA ILE A 337 8.74 -3.11 -10.09
C ILE A 337 7.25 -3.17 -9.72
N ILE A 338 6.50 -4.14 -10.23
CA ILE A 338 5.08 -4.32 -9.95
C ILE A 338 4.85 -4.54 -8.44
N ALA A 339 5.68 -5.35 -7.80
CA ALA A 339 5.57 -5.62 -6.36
C ALA A 339 5.79 -4.36 -5.51
N GLN A 340 6.61 -3.43 -5.97
CA GLN A 340 6.96 -2.20 -5.24
C GLN A 340 6.10 -1.01 -5.64
N ALA A 341 5.64 -0.95 -6.89
CA ALA A 341 4.79 0.15 -7.38
C ALA A 341 3.47 0.26 -6.60
N GLY A 342 3.19 -0.71 -5.74
CA GLY A 342 1.92 -0.79 -5.04
C GLY A 342 0.78 -1.18 -5.99
N ARG A 343 -0.31 -1.66 -5.45
CA ARG A 343 -1.50 -1.93 -6.24
C ARG A 343 -2.05 -0.60 -6.76
N THR A 344 -2.27 -0.51 -8.07
CA THR A 344 -3.03 0.60 -8.63
C THR A 344 -4.40 0.66 -7.95
N SER A 345 -4.54 1.54 -7.01
CA SER A 345 -5.69 2.37 -6.65
C SER A 345 -7.11 1.79 -6.59
N GLU A 346 -7.33 0.50 -6.57
CA GLU A 346 -8.57 -0.04 -6.02
C GLU A 346 -8.35 -0.41 -4.55
N PHE A 347 -8.54 0.56 -3.68
CA PHE A 347 -8.67 0.27 -2.26
C PHE A 347 -9.94 -0.54 -2.03
N GLU A 348 -9.77 -1.81 -1.71
CA GLU A 348 -10.88 -2.64 -1.26
C GLU A 348 -10.98 -2.57 0.26
N VAL A 349 -12.11 -2.13 0.74
CA VAL A 349 -12.44 -2.08 2.16
C VAL A 349 -13.27 -3.28 2.54
N GLN A 350 -12.75 -4.13 3.41
CA GLN A 350 -13.53 -5.21 4.03
C GLN A 350 -14.55 -4.61 4.98
N ALA A 351 -15.78 -4.44 4.50
CA ALA A 351 -16.90 -3.84 5.22
C ALA A 351 -17.81 -4.88 5.90
N GLY A 352 -17.74 -6.14 5.50
CA GLY A 352 -18.49 -7.24 6.09
C GLY A 352 -17.59 -8.22 6.87
N ILE A 353 -18.20 -9.32 7.34
CA ILE A 353 -17.54 -10.34 8.19
C ILE A 353 -17.24 -11.64 7.44
N HIS A 354 -17.69 -11.76 6.20
CA HIS A 354 -17.52 -12.96 5.40
C HIS A 354 -16.53 -12.68 4.25
N ASP A 355 -16.00 -13.74 3.67
CA ASP A 355 -15.15 -13.68 2.48
C ASP A 355 -16.06 -13.76 1.23
N THR A 356 -16.79 -12.66 0.97
CA THR A 356 -17.67 -12.53 -0.19
C THR A 356 -17.44 -11.19 -0.88
N GLU A 357 -17.63 -11.15 -2.20
CA GLU A 357 -17.57 -9.89 -2.97
C GLU A 357 -18.52 -8.80 -2.43
N HIS A 358 -19.61 -9.21 -1.77
CA HIS A 358 -20.58 -8.28 -1.19
C HIS A 358 -20.07 -7.61 0.09
N ASP A 359 -19.10 -8.19 0.75
CA ASP A 359 -18.48 -7.67 1.95
C ASP A 359 -17.28 -6.76 1.65
N LEU A 360 -16.87 -6.67 0.37
CA LEU A 360 -15.84 -5.78 -0.12
C LEU A 360 -16.46 -4.53 -0.74
N ILE A 361 -15.96 -3.37 -0.37
CA ILE A 361 -16.30 -2.10 -1.00
C ILE A 361 -15.06 -1.57 -1.69
N GLY A 362 -15.02 -1.69 -3.03
CA GLY A 362 -14.00 -1.04 -3.85
C GLY A 362 -14.20 0.47 -3.79
N ILE A 363 -13.15 1.17 -3.36
CA ILE A 363 -13.03 2.61 -3.51
C ILE A 363 -12.24 2.80 -4.78
N GLY A 364 -12.92 3.03 -5.89
CA GLY A 364 -12.26 3.43 -7.13
C GLY A 364 -11.66 4.83 -6.94
N VAL A 365 -10.47 4.90 -6.33
CA VAL A 365 -9.71 6.15 -6.29
C VAL A 365 -9.29 6.46 -7.72
N PRO A 366 -9.61 7.64 -8.26
CA PRO A 366 -9.27 7.97 -9.63
C PRO A 366 -7.75 8.00 -9.77
N THR A 367 -7.24 7.07 -10.52
CA THR A 367 -5.84 6.98 -10.87
C THR A 367 -5.43 8.15 -11.73
N ASP A 368 -4.34 8.82 -11.35
CA ASP A 368 -3.64 9.81 -12.15
C ASP A 368 -4.35 11.16 -12.35
N ALA A 369 -4.32 11.98 -11.31
CA ALA A 369 -4.71 13.38 -11.37
C ALA A 369 -3.50 14.32 -11.65
N SER A 370 -2.39 13.77 -12.14
CA SER A 370 -1.25 14.55 -12.66
C SER A 370 -1.63 15.33 -13.91
N ILE A 371 -0.82 16.30 -14.28
CA ILE A 371 -0.99 17.10 -15.51
C ILE A 371 -1.14 16.19 -16.73
N ALA A 372 -0.32 15.16 -16.87
CA ALA A 372 -0.43 14.18 -17.95
C ALA A 372 -1.73 13.37 -17.88
N GLY A 373 -2.13 12.94 -16.67
CA GLY A 373 -3.35 12.15 -16.46
C GLY A 373 -4.66 12.92 -16.64
N ILE A 374 -4.61 14.25 -16.73
CA ILE A 374 -5.74 15.13 -17.05
C ILE A 374 -5.61 15.78 -18.43
N GLY A 375 -4.57 15.41 -19.22
CA GLY A 375 -4.40 15.80 -20.62
C GLY A 375 -3.90 17.23 -20.83
N LEU A 376 -3.08 17.76 -19.93
CA LEU A 376 -2.56 19.11 -19.97
C LEU A 376 -1.03 19.19 -20.20
N ASP A 377 -0.36 18.07 -20.41
CA ASP A 377 1.10 17.95 -20.54
C ASP A 377 1.71 18.75 -21.70
N THR A 378 0.94 18.94 -22.77
CA THR A 378 1.37 19.68 -23.97
C THR A 378 0.75 21.07 -24.09
N VAL A 379 0.01 21.52 -23.06
CA VAL A 379 -0.73 22.78 -23.11
C VAL A 379 0.16 23.98 -22.78
N SER A 380 0.14 25.00 -23.67
CA SER A 380 0.86 26.26 -23.53
C SER A 380 -0.10 27.43 -23.69
N ILE A 381 0.24 28.55 -23.07
CA ILE A 381 -0.46 29.85 -23.23
C ILE A 381 0.48 30.96 -23.77
N SER A 382 1.61 30.56 -24.37
CA SER A 382 2.64 31.51 -24.87
C SER A 382 2.17 32.39 -26.01
N THR A 383 1.15 31.95 -26.76
CA THR A 383 0.54 32.73 -27.83
C THR A 383 -0.98 32.85 -27.62
N SER A 384 -1.60 33.89 -28.21
CA SER A 384 -3.06 34.05 -28.15
C SER A 384 -3.81 32.86 -28.76
N ALA A 385 -3.25 32.21 -29.78
CA ALA A 385 -3.86 31.01 -30.39
C ALA A 385 -3.78 29.79 -29.48
N GLU A 386 -2.61 29.53 -28.86
CA GLU A 386 -2.43 28.45 -27.88
C GLU A 386 -3.28 28.70 -26.64
N ALA A 387 -3.34 29.92 -26.15
CA ALA A 387 -4.18 30.26 -24.99
C ALA A 387 -5.66 30.00 -25.25
N ARG A 388 -6.16 30.21 -26.47
CA ARG A 388 -7.54 29.84 -26.82
C ARG A 388 -7.74 28.31 -26.87
N ALA A 389 -6.78 27.58 -27.39
CA ALA A 389 -6.82 26.11 -27.38
C ALA A 389 -6.71 25.55 -25.95
N ALA A 390 -5.90 26.17 -25.08
CA ALA A 390 -5.75 25.81 -23.68
C ALA A 390 -7.08 25.91 -22.90
N LEU A 391 -7.99 26.84 -23.25
CA LEU A 391 -9.28 26.98 -22.59
C LEU A 391 -10.13 25.72 -22.75
N ASP A 392 -10.18 25.15 -23.95
CA ASP A 392 -10.93 23.92 -24.21
C ASP A 392 -10.33 22.73 -23.45
N ALA A 393 -8.98 22.61 -23.46
CA ALA A 393 -8.27 21.56 -22.72
C ALA A 393 -8.47 21.68 -21.19
N LEU A 394 -8.45 22.90 -20.65
CA LEU A 394 -8.70 23.15 -19.22
C LEU A 394 -10.15 22.87 -18.83
N ASP A 395 -11.12 23.19 -19.70
CA ASP A 395 -12.53 22.85 -19.46
C ASP A 395 -12.74 21.31 -19.46
N GLU A 396 -12.04 20.56 -20.32
CA GLU A 396 -12.04 19.11 -20.33
C GLU A 396 -11.37 18.54 -19.06
N ALA A 397 -10.21 19.07 -18.67
CA ALA A 397 -9.51 18.69 -17.45
C ALA A 397 -10.38 18.91 -16.20
N LEU A 398 -11.06 20.04 -16.09
CA LEU A 398 -12.02 20.32 -15.01
C LEU A 398 -13.18 19.33 -15.00
N ALA A 399 -13.69 18.93 -16.17
CA ALA A 399 -14.74 17.90 -16.27
C ALA A 399 -14.25 16.52 -15.82
N VAL A 400 -13.00 16.15 -16.19
CA VAL A 400 -12.36 14.90 -15.75
C VAL A 400 -12.20 14.89 -14.25
N VAL A 401 -11.66 15.96 -13.63
CA VAL A 401 -11.47 16.06 -12.19
C VAL A 401 -12.82 16.06 -11.46
N GLY A 402 -13.82 16.78 -11.97
CA GLY A 402 -15.19 16.76 -11.42
C GLY A 402 -15.84 15.38 -11.47
N SER A 403 -15.60 14.61 -12.55
CA SER A 403 -16.06 13.21 -12.62
C SER A 403 -15.39 12.33 -11.56
N ARG A 404 -14.11 12.57 -11.26
CA ARG A 404 -13.35 11.86 -10.21
C ARG A 404 -13.89 12.18 -8.82
N GLN A 405 -14.15 13.46 -8.52
CA GLN A 405 -14.80 13.87 -7.27
C GLN A 405 -16.17 13.21 -7.09
N ALA A 406 -16.97 13.14 -8.16
CA ALA A 406 -18.27 12.46 -8.11
C ALA A 406 -18.16 10.96 -7.79
N LYS A 407 -17.12 10.27 -8.30
CA LYS A 407 -16.84 8.85 -7.97
C LYS A 407 -16.45 8.69 -6.51
N LEU A 408 -15.59 9.58 -5.97
CA LEU A 408 -15.21 9.57 -4.54
C LEU A 408 -16.43 9.84 -3.65
N GLY A 409 -17.27 10.80 -3.99
CA GLY A 409 -18.52 11.06 -3.28
C GLY A 409 -19.48 9.85 -3.30
N ALA A 410 -19.53 9.12 -4.41
CA ALA A 410 -20.31 7.88 -4.48
C ALA A 410 -19.71 6.77 -3.58
N ALA A 411 -18.38 6.64 -3.55
CA ALA A 411 -17.69 5.71 -2.66
C ALA A 411 -17.91 6.07 -1.19
N TRP A 412 -17.83 7.35 -0.83
CA TRP A 412 -18.15 7.85 0.50
C TRP A 412 -19.55 7.45 0.95
N ASN A 413 -20.57 7.69 0.09
CA ASN A 413 -21.94 7.34 0.41
C ASN A 413 -22.12 5.83 0.63
N ARG A 414 -21.43 4.98 -0.16
CA ARG A 414 -21.46 3.52 0.03
C ARG A 414 -20.84 3.10 1.35
N LEU A 415 -19.71 3.72 1.74
CA LEU A 415 -19.04 3.46 3.01
C LEU A 415 -19.92 3.91 4.20
N ASP A 416 -20.55 5.09 4.13
CA ASP A 416 -21.42 5.60 5.18
C ASP A 416 -22.66 4.71 5.38
N GLU A 417 -23.26 4.21 4.30
CA GLU A 417 -24.36 3.25 4.39
C GLU A 417 -23.91 1.91 4.99
N ALA A 418 -22.74 1.41 4.59
CA ALA A 418 -22.16 0.20 5.17
C ALA A 418 -21.85 0.38 6.66
N LEU A 419 -21.36 1.55 7.05
CA LEU A 419 -21.11 1.90 8.46
C LEU A 419 -22.40 1.83 9.28
N ARG A 420 -23.48 2.46 8.82
CA ARG A 420 -24.79 2.44 9.49
C ARG A 420 -25.36 1.02 9.58
N HIS A 421 -25.22 0.25 8.50
CA HIS A 421 -25.66 -1.15 8.49
C HIS A 421 -24.90 -1.98 9.53
N ASN A 422 -23.58 -1.83 9.62
CA ASN A 422 -22.75 -2.54 10.59
C ASN A 422 -23.09 -2.13 12.03
N GLU A 423 -23.37 -0.87 12.28
CA GLU A 423 -23.79 -0.39 13.59
C GLU A 423 -25.14 -1.00 14.00
N ALA A 424 -26.11 -0.97 13.10
CA ALA A 424 -27.43 -1.58 13.36
C ALA A 424 -27.33 -3.09 13.60
N THR A 425 -26.53 -3.80 12.81
CA THR A 425 -26.31 -5.24 12.94
C THR A 425 -25.58 -5.56 14.25
N THR A 426 -24.57 -4.79 14.61
CA THR A 426 -23.83 -4.93 15.88
C THR A 426 -24.78 -4.82 17.08
N VAL A 427 -25.67 -3.82 17.09
CA VAL A 427 -26.68 -3.66 18.15
C VAL A 427 -27.66 -4.84 18.18
N ALA A 428 -28.11 -5.29 17.02
CA ALA A 428 -29.05 -6.43 16.93
C ALA A 428 -28.42 -7.74 17.45
N LEU A 429 -27.17 -8.04 17.04
CA LEU A 429 -26.44 -9.24 17.47
C LEU A 429 -26.10 -9.19 18.96
N SER A 430 -25.66 -8.04 19.46
CA SER A 430 -25.41 -7.82 20.91
C SER A 430 -26.70 -8.01 21.72
N GLY A 431 -27.82 -7.47 21.23
CA GLY A 431 -29.12 -7.69 21.86
C GLY A 431 -29.59 -9.16 21.79
N ALA A 432 -29.22 -9.89 20.75
CA ALA A 432 -29.48 -11.33 20.64
C ALA A 432 -28.61 -12.14 21.61
N GLU A 433 -27.30 -11.83 21.71
CA GLU A 433 -26.38 -12.43 22.68
C GLU A 433 -26.90 -12.20 24.11
N SER A 434 -27.29 -10.98 24.45
CA SER A 434 -27.86 -10.62 25.76
C SER A 434 -29.09 -11.46 26.11
N ARG A 435 -30.05 -11.61 25.21
CA ARG A 435 -31.24 -12.45 25.42
C ARG A 435 -30.90 -13.91 25.69
N ILE A 436 -29.83 -14.42 25.09
CA ILE A 436 -29.39 -15.81 25.30
C ILE A 436 -28.63 -15.94 26.61
N ARG A 437 -27.73 -15.03 26.91
CA ARG A 437 -26.69 -15.22 27.93
C ARG A 437 -26.94 -14.48 29.22
N ASP A 438 -27.63 -13.34 29.19
CA ASP A 438 -27.83 -12.52 30.36
C ASP A 438 -28.93 -13.12 31.28
N ALA A 439 -28.80 -12.87 32.54
CA ALA A 439 -29.75 -13.31 33.54
C ALA A 439 -30.72 -12.18 33.90
N ASP A 440 -31.96 -12.53 34.14
CA ASP A 440 -32.92 -11.62 34.74
C ASP A 440 -32.57 -11.39 36.23
N MET A 441 -32.05 -10.20 36.53
CA MET A 441 -31.60 -9.85 37.88
C MET A 441 -32.75 -9.78 38.89
N ALA A 442 -33.96 -9.42 38.43
CA ALA A 442 -35.13 -9.38 39.32
C ALA A 442 -35.58 -10.77 39.73
N ASP A 443 -35.58 -11.72 38.76
CA ASP A 443 -35.89 -13.12 39.05
C ASP A 443 -34.82 -13.76 39.94
N LEU A 444 -33.52 -13.55 39.64
CA LEU A 444 -32.41 -14.04 40.42
C LEU A 444 -32.41 -13.53 41.88
N THR A 445 -32.71 -12.25 42.08
CA THR A 445 -32.81 -11.68 43.45
C THR A 445 -33.98 -12.30 44.23
N SER A 446 -35.11 -12.50 43.56
CA SER A 446 -36.27 -13.19 44.15
C SER A 446 -35.95 -14.63 44.52
N GLN A 447 -35.27 -15.38 43.65
CA GLN A 447 -34.78 -16.74 43.89
C GLN A 447 -33.76 -16.77 45.05
N LEU A 448 -32.85 -15.82 45.12
CA LEU A 448 -31.87 -15.72 46.20
C LEU A 448 -32.56 -15.59 47.57
N VAL A 449 -33.51 -14.64 47.70
CA VAL A 449 -34.25 -14.42 48.91
C VAL A 449 -35.04 -15.69 49.30
N ALA A 450 -35.74 -16.30 48.35
CA ALA A 450 -36.46 -17.56 48.60
C ALA A 450 -35.52 -18.67 49.07
N GLN A 451 -34.36 -18.85 48.46
CA GLN A 451 -33.35 -19.84 48.84
C GLN A 451 -32.76 -19.56 50.24
N GLN A 452 -32.50 -18.28 50.56
CA GLN A 452 -32.04 -17.87 51.89
C GLN A 452 -33.08 -18.20 52.99
N ILE A 453 -34.38 -17.90 52.74
CA ILE A 453 -35.47 -18.24 53.66
C ILE A 453 -35.55 -19.75 53.86
N VAL A 454 -35.51 -20.53 52.79
CA VAL A 454 -35.54 -22.00 52.86
C VAL A 454 -34.31 -22.54 53.60
N GLN A 455 -33.13 -21.96 53.40
CA GLN A 455 -31.91 -22.36 54.10
C GLN A 455 -32.01 -22.08 55.62
N GLN A 456 -32.48 -20.87 55.98
CA GLN A 456 -32.70 -20.52 57.39
C GLN A 456 -33.75 -21.42 58.04
N ALA A 457 -34.86 -21.72 57.35
CA ALA A 457 -35.89 -22.66 57.85
C ALA A 457 -35.33 -24.08 58.03
N ALA A 458 -34.49 -24.53 57.08
CA ALA A 458 -33.87 -25.86 57.19
C ALA A 458 -32.87 -25.95 58.36
N LEU A 459 -32.09 -24.89 58.58
CA LEU A 459 -31.19 -24.79 59.72
C LEU A 459 -31.96 -24.78 61.07
N ALA A 460 -33.06 -24.02 61.15
CA ALA A 460 -33.92 -23.98 62.33
C ALA A 460 -34.59 -25.35 62.59
N ALA A 461 -35.12 -25.99 61.55
CA ALA A 461 -35.70 -27.36 61.67
C ALA A 461 -34.66 -28.39 62.13
N ARG A 462 -33.39 -28.26 61.59
CA ARG A 462 -32.28 -29.15 62.02
C ARG A 462 -31.92 -28.93 63.50
N ALA A 463 -31.85 -27.69 63.94
CA ALA A 463 -31.59 -27.32 65.32
C ALA A 463 -32.70 -27.88 66.23
N GLN A 464 -33.98 -27.77 65.82
CA GLN A 464 -35.11 -28.30 66.55
C GLN A 464 -35.12 -29.81 66.60
N ALA A 465 -34.79 -30.52 65.50
CA ALA A 465 -34.66 -31.96 65.48
C ALA A 465 -33.54 -32.47 66.43
N ASN A 466 -32.38 -31.75 66.39
CA ASN A 466 -31.26 -32.10 67.30
C ASN A 466 -31.64 -31.91 68.81
N GLN A 467 -32.40 -30.85 69.10
CA GLN A 467 -32.92 -30.64 70.48
C GLN A 467 -33.89 -31.78 70.91
N LEU A 468 -34.79 -32.19 70.02
CA LEU A 468 -35.68 -33.35 70.30
C LEU A 468 -34.89 -34.63 70.52
N HIS A 469 -33.86 -34.91 69.72
CA HIS A 469 -32.98 -36.04 69.93
C HIS A 469 -32.22 -35.94 71.26
N ALA A 470 -31.71 -34.79 71.62
CA ALA A 470 -31.00 -34.57 72.88
C ALA A 470 -31.94 -34.72 74.12
N SER A 471 -33.21 -34.37 74.02
CA SER A 471 -34.18 -34.53 75.07
C SER A 471 -34.72 -35.96 75.23
N MET A 472 -34.70 -36.79 74.17
CA MET A 472 -35.11 -38.16 74.18
C MET A 472 -34.05 -39.12 74.78
N ILE A 473 -32.79 -38.79 74.70
CA ILE A 473 -31.68 -39.59 75.20
C ILE A 473 -31.78 -39.77 76.75
N PRO A 474 -32.00 -38.75 77.57
CA PRO A 474 -32.17 -38.90 79.03
C PRO A 474 -33.45 -39.66 79.41
N THR A 475 -34.56 -39.53 78.66
CA THR A 475 -35.81 -40.26 78.91
C THR A 475 -35.77 -41.71 78.52
N LEU A 476 -34.83 -42.18 77.78
CA LEU A 476 -34.58 -43.58 77.41
C LEU A 476 -33.49 -44.27 78.27
N LEU A 477 -32.70 -43.50 79.00
CA LEU A 477 -31.63 -43.98 79.87
C LEU A 477 -31.97 -43.89 81.38
N GLY A 478 -33.05 -43.25 81.79
CA GLY A 478 -33.58 -43.19 83.12
C GLY A 478 -34.75 -44.16 83.27
#